data_fd9a970f3003e13a2a08a2a01be149ec
#
_entry.id   fd9a970f3003e13a2a08a2a01be149ec
#
_cell.length_a   1.000
_cell.length_b   1.000
_cell.length_c   1.000
_cell.angle_alpha   90.00
_cell.angle_beta   90.00
_cell.angle_gamma   90.00
#
_symmetry.space_group_name_H-M   'P 1'
#
loop_
_entity.id
_entity.type
_entity.pdbx_description
1 polymer ?
#
loop_
_entity_poly.entity_id
_entity_poly.type
_entity_poly.pdbx_seq_one_letter_code
_entity_poly.pdbx_strand_id
1 'polypeptide(L)' 'MNQAMKLKAEQMGVTILDYKPTQFESEGFFVVLAINTKKEFVTWTWANGGFHHGHYFEGITWANRREAIADFDNRIH' A
#
# COMPACT_ATOMS: atom_id res chain seq x y z
N MET A 1 0.76 10.62 -8.17
CA MET A 1 -0.06 9.81 -7.23
C MET A 1 -1.49 10.35 -7.24
N ASN A 2 -2.45 9.45 -7.11
CA ASN A 2 -3.85 9.80 -7.04
C ASN A 2 -4.12 10.70 -5.83
N GLN A 3 -4.79 11.83 -6.05
CA GLN A 3 -5.04 12.83 -5.00
C GLN A 3 -5.88 12.27 -3.86
N ALA A 4 -6.90 11.48 -4.17
CA ALA A 4 -7.75 10.87 -3.15
C ALA A 4 -6.98 9.89 -2.27
N MET A 5 -6.09 9.11 -2.87
CA MET A 5 -5.23 8.17 -2.15
C MET A 5 -4.29 8.91 -1.22
N LYS A 6 -3.69 10.00 -1.69
CA LYS A 6 -2.80 10.84 -0.88
C LYS A 6 -3.52 11.42 0.33
N LEU A 7 -4.71 11.96 0.12
CA LEU A 7 -5.51 12.53 1.20
C LEU A 7 -5.91 11.49 2.22
N LYS A 8 -6.31 10.30 1.75
CA LYS A 8 -6.68 9.21 2.67
C LYS A 8 -5.50 8.77 3.50
N ALA A 9 -4.32 8.64 2.89
CA ALA A 9 -3.10 8.28 3.62
C ALA A 9 -2.76 9.32 4.69
N GLU A 10 -2.87 10.60 4.36
CA GLU A 10 -2.62 11.67 5.32
C GLU A 10 -3.59 11.61 6.50
N GLN A 11 -4.88 11.36 6.24
CA GLN A 11 -5.89 11.23 7.28
C GLN A 11 -5.61 10.05 8.22
N MET A 12 -5.06 8.97 7.68
CA MET A 12 -4.75 7.77 8.45
C MET A 12 -3.39 7.82 9.12
N GLY A 13 -2.58 8.83 8.83
CA GLY A 13 -1.20 8.91 9.35
C GLY A 13 -0.27 7.89 8.70
N VAL A 14 -0.58 7.47 7.48
CA VAL A 14 0.18 6.47 6.74
C VAL A 14 1.19 7.13 5.83
N THR A 15 2.39 6.56 5.76
CA THR A 15 3.44 7.00 4.83
C THR A 15 3.48 6.04 3.65
N ILE A 16 3.13 6.52 2.47
CA ILE A 16 3.19 5.70 1.26
C ILE A 16 4.62 5.67 0.76
N LEU A 17 5.18 4.47 0.63
CA LEU A 17 6.56 4.26 0.16
C LEU A 17 6.62 4.05 -1.35
N ASP A 18 5.64 3.35 -1.90
CA ASP A 18 5.59 3.07 -3.33
C ASP A 18 4.16 2.70 -3.71
N TYR A 19 3.85 2.82 -4.98
CA TYR A 19 2.57 2.41 -5.53
C TYR A 19 2.73 2.07 -7.00
N LYS A 20 1.89 1.16 -7.49
CA LYS A 20 1.91 0.73 -8.90
C LYS A 20 0.50 0.53 -9.38
N PRO A 21 0.21 0.81 -10.66
CA PRO A 21 -1.11 0.51 -11.20
C PRO A 21 -1.31 -1.01 -11.30
N THR A 22 -2.54 -1.45 -11.15
CA THR A 22 -2.93 -2.83 -11.42
C THR A 22 -3.35 -2.95 -12.88
N GLN A 23 -3.75 -4.17 -13.30
CA GLN A 23 -4.33 -4.36 -14.62
C GLN A 23 -5.64 -3.58 -14.79
N PHE A 24 -6.21 -3.10 -13.70
CA PHE A 24 -7.42 -2.28 -13.70
C PHE A 24 -7.10 -0.80 -13.52
N GLU A 25 -5.95 -0.38 -14.01
CA GLU A 25 -5.49 1.01 -13.91
C GLU A 25 -6.54 2.00 -14.41
N SER A 26 -7.22 1.66 -15.49
CA SER A 26 -8.27 2.52 -16.07
C SER A 26 -9.40 2.79 -15.09
N GLU A 27 -9.55 1.95 -14.06
CA GLU A 27 -10.54 2.11 -13.01
C GLU A 27 -9.94 2.78 -11.77
N GLY A 28 -8.67 3.18 -11.85
CA GLY A 28 -8.00 3.86 -10.75
C GLY A 28 -7.56 2.93 -9.63
N PHE A 29 -7.34 1.65 -9.93
CA PHE A 29 -6.89 0.67 -8.93
C PHE A 29 -5.37 0.62 -8.91
N PHE A 30 -4.81 0.64 -7.69
CA PHE A 30 -3.37 0.63 -7.46
C PHE A 30 -3.01 -0.34 -6.35
N VAL A 31 -1.79 -0.90 -6.44
CA VAL A 31 -1.18 -1.61 -5.31
C VAL A 31 -0.31 -0.60 -4.58
N VAL A 32 -0.34 -0.63 -3.25
CA VAL A 32 0.34 0.34 -2.40
C VAL A 32 1.22 -0.37 -1.38
N LEU A 33 2.42 0.15 -1.17
CA LEU A 33 3.33 -0.26 -0.11
C LEU A 33 3.48 0.95 0.83
N ALA A 34 3.28 0.73 2.12
CA ALA A 34 3.26 1.84 3.08
C ALA A 34 3.75 1.40 4.46
N ILE A 35 3.94 2.40 5.32
CA ILE A 35 4.17 2.20 6.75
C ILE A 35 3.00 2.87 7.47
N ASN A 36 2.34 2.13 8.37
CA ASN A 36 1.23 2.65 9.13
C ASN A 36 1.67 3.24 10.48
N THR A 37 0.71 3.76 11.26
CA THR A 37 1.00 4.39 12.55
C THR A 37 1.48 3.42 13.62
N LYS A 38 1.24 2.12 13.42
CA LYS A 38 1.68 1.07 14.35
C LYS A 38 3.11 0.60 14.06
N LYS A 39 3.81 1.26 13.13
CA LYS A 39 5.15 0.88 12.71
C LYS A 39 5.18 -0.50 12.07
N GLU A 40 4.22 -0.75 11.21
CA GLU A 40 4.16 -1.97 10.40
C GLU A 40 4.33 -1.60 8.94
N PHE A 41 5.04 -2.43 8.18
CA PHE A 41 4.94 -2.38 6.73
C PHE A 41 3.59 -2.97 6.35
N VAL A 42 2.94 -2.38 5.38
CA VAL A 42 1.64 -2.85 4.93
C VAL A 42 1.54 -2.73 3.41
N THR A 43 0.86 -3.70 2.81
CA THR A 43 0.50 -3.62 1.40
C THR A 43 -1.01 -3.60 1.31
N TRP A 44 -1.51 -2.74 0.46
CA TRP A 44 -2.95 -2.62 0.20
C TRP A 44 -3.21 -2.58 -1.29
N THR A 45 -4.47 -2.84 -1.64
CA THR A 45 -5.00 -2.46 -2.94
C THR A 45 -5.85 -1.21 -2.73
N TRP A 46 -5.54 -0.15 -3.45
CA TRP A 46 -6.37 1.05 -3.48
C TRP A 46 -7.45 0.87 -4.53
N ALA A 47 -8.70 1.00 -4.11
CA ALA A 47 -9.85 0.88 -5.01
C ALA A 47 -11.04 1.59 -4.37
N ASN A 48 -11.88 2.20 -5.19
CA ASN A 48 -13.15 2.77 -4.75
C ASN A 48 -13.00 3.72 -3.55
N GLY A 49 -11.95 4.54 -3.56
CA GLY A 49 -11.74 5.55 -2.52
C GLY A 49 -11.19 5.02 -1.20
N GLY A 50 -10.68 3.82 -1.15
CA GLY A 50 -10.12 3.27 0.09
C GLY A 50 -9.04 2.24 -0.11
N PHE A 51 -8.42 1.84 1.01
CA PHE A 51 -7.42 0.78 1.04
C PHE A 51 -8.09 -0.53 1.42
N HIS A 52 -7.83 -1.58 0.65
CA HIS A 52 -8.47 -2.88 0.83
C HIS A 52 -7.44 -4.00 0.82
N HIS A 53 -7.82 -5.15 1.39
CA HIS A 53 -7.02 -6.39 1.35
C HIS A 53 -5.60 -6.19 1.90
N GLY A 54 -5.51 -5.63 3.09
CA GLY A 54 -4.22 -5.33 3.72
C GLY A 54 -3.48 -6.57 4.18
N HIS A 55 -2.17 -6.60 3.91
CA HIS A 55 -1.25 -7.56 4.52
C HIS A 55 -0.28 -6.77 5.37
N TYR A 56 -0.17 -7.14 6.66
CA TYR A 56 0.57 -6.38 7.66
C TYR A 56 1.78 -7.16 8.13
N PHE A 57 2.93 -6.48 8.18
CA PHE A 57 4.20 -7.07 8.61
C PHE A 57 4.67 -6.28 9.83
N GLU A 58 4.50 -6.87 11.01
CA GLU A 58 4.76 -6.20 12.28
C GLU A 58 6.24 -5.90 12.48
N GLY A 59 6.55 -4.62 12.65
CA GLY A 59 7.90 -4.16 12.91
C GLY A 59 8.60 -3.64 11.67
N ILE A 60 9.39 -2.58 11.88
CA ILE A 60 10.17 -1.95 10.81
C ILE A 60 11.55 -2.60 10.78
N THR A 61 11.57 -3.87 10.39
CA THR A 61 12.82 -4.64 10.25
C THR A 61 13.15 -4.79 8.77
N TRP A 62 14.41 -5.09 8.52
CA TRP A 62 14.87 -5.32 7.16
C TRP A 62 14.18 -6.55 6.53
N ALA A 63 13.99 -7.59 7.33
CA ALA A 63 13.32 -8.81 6.87
C ALA A 63 11.87 -8.53 6.50
N ASN A 64 11.16 -7.77 7.32
CA ASN A 64 9.76 -7.41 7.05
C ASN A 64 9.65 -6.51 5.83
N ARG A 65 10.59 -5.61 5.65
CA ARG A 65 10.62 -4.75 4.46
C ARG A 65 10.73 -5.59 3.19
N ARG A 66 11.62 -6.59 3.20
CA ARG A 66 11.79 -7.50 2.05
C ARG A 66 10.51 -8.27 1.76
N GLU A 67 9.87 -8.80 2.79
CA GLU A 67 8.62 -9.55 2.63
C GLU A 67 7.49 -8.66 2.11
N ALA A 68 7.40 -7.44 2.62
CA ALA A 68 6.38 -6.50 2.16
C ALA A 68 6.59 -6.11 0.69
N ILE A 69 7.84 -5.89 0.29
CA ILE A 69 8.17 -5.58 -1.10
C ILE A 69 7.81 -6.76 -2.01
N ALA A 70 8.12 -7.98 -1.58
CA ALA A 70 7.78 -9.17 -2.35
C ALA A 70 6.26 -9.30 -2.50
N ASP A 71 5.52 -9.07 -1.44
CA ASP A 71 4.06 -9.11 -1.47
C ASP A 71 3.50 -8.02 -2.40
N PHE A 72 4.06 -6.81 -2.30
CA PHE A 72 3.70 -5.69 -3.16
C PHE A 72 3.89 -6.04 -4.64
N ASP A 73 5.04 -6.62 -4.97
CA ASP A 73 5.35 -7.01 -6.35
C ASP A 73 4.43 -8.11 -6.86
N ASN A 74 4.03 -9.04 -5.99
CA ASN A 74 3.18 -10.17 -6.36
C ASN A 74 1.71 -9.78 -6.54
N ARG A 75 1.30 -8.62 -6.05
CA ARG A 75 -0.09 -8.17 -6.19
C ARG A 75 -0.42 -7.63 -7.58
N ILE A 76 0.58 -7.43 -8.41
CA ILE A 76 0.40 -6.85 -9.75
C ILE A 76 0.10 -7.97 -10.74
N HIS A 77 -1.11 -8.11 -11.10
CA HIS A 77 -1.54 -9.15 -12.04
C HIS A 77 -2.32 -8.54 -13.19
#